data_5b525bbbe5781c9656d192f46e70731b
#
_entry.id   5b525bbbe5781c9656d192f46e70731b
#
_cell.length_a   1.000
_cell.length_b   1.000
_cell.length_c   1.000
_cell.angle_alpha   90.00
_cell.angle_beta   90.00
_cell.angle_gamma   90.00
#
_symmetry.space_group_name_H-M   'P 1'
#
loop_
_entity.id
_entity.type
_entity.pdbx_description
1 polymer ?
#
loop_
_entity_poly.entity_id
_entity_poly.type
_entity_poly.pdbx_seq_one_letter_code
_entity_poly.pdbx_strand_id
1 'polypeptide(L)'
;MFNRTLTTILGIICLLTFCFADEKFSSFRELKKISNGMSIIHTSDSKVGIVAIHGFYPAYWIGIHHEWVQPFNYLVKNEINTFFYKYDWNDCPSSVAEDFNVELNDLIDKHPNIDQWQVVGHSMGGTVVLFSILNSEFNENIIYNTVATALHMDIDKVPMTTRMSIEKRFEKCPDNLNSFDGAFSKGFKNKLVQWRNIKEFDSQFKKYDFDPYDKEIKNSIVVQFPDSLNGERVGHTSSLYFAILEIVN
;
A
#
# COMPACT_ATOMS: atom_id res chain seq x y z
N MET A 1 -28.57 -19.03 49.24
CA MET A 1 -27.74 -17.86 48.94
C MET A 1 -26.57 -18.15 47.96
N PHE A 2 -26.45 -19.38 47.46
CA PHE A 2 -25.30 -19.80 46.58
C PHE A 2 -25.55 -19.68 45.08
N ASN A 3 -26.78 -19.41 44.59
CA ASN A 3 -27.10 -19.46 43.19
C ASN A 3 -26.95 -18.09 42.43
N ARG A 4 -26.84 -16.98 43.15
CA ARG A 4 -26.71 -15.64 42.48
C ARG A 4 -25.28 -15.31 42.08
N THR A 5 -24.29 -15.83 42.80
CA THR A 5 -22.86 -15.55 42.52
C THR A 5 -22.35 -16.36 41.30
N LEU A 6 -22.86 -17.55 41.09
CA LEU A 6 -22.45 -18.40 39.95
C LEU A 6 -22.96 -17.86 38.62
N THR A 7 -24.18 -17.29 38.57
CA THR A 7 -24.78 -16.71 37.37
C THR A 7 -24.07 -15.43 36.96
N THR A 8 -23.54 -14.64 37.91
CA THR A 8 -22.81 -13.40 37.61
C THR A 8 -21.43 -13.71 37.07
N ILE A 9 -20.75 -14.75 37.56
CA ILE A 9 -19.42 -15.17 37.08
C ILE A 9 -19.52 -15.76 35.67
N LEU A 10 -20.54 -16.58 35.36
CA LEU A 10 -20.77 -17.09 34.00
C LEU A 10 -21.11 -15.96 33.01
N GLY A 11 -21.89 -14.96 33.43
CA GLY A 11 -22.22 -13.80 32.61
C GLY A 11 -20.98 -12.93 32.24
N ILE A 12 -20.04 -12.78 33.20
CA ILE A 12 -18.80 -12.03 32.96
C ILE A 12 -17.83 -12.83 32.06
N ILE A 13 -17.77 -14.15 32.21
CA ILE A 13 -16.94 -15.01 31.35
C ILE A 13 -17.48 -15.00 29.90
N CYS A 14 -18.81 -15.04 29.69
CA CYS A 14 -19.39 -14.91 28.36
C CYS A 14 -19.16 -13.51 27.71
N LEU A 15 -19.12 -12.44 28.50
CA LEU A 15 -18.86 -11.10 28.01
C LEU A 15 -17.38 -10.87 27.63
N LEU A 16 -16.46 -11.61 28.25
CA LEU A 16 -15.02 -11.50 27.92
C LEU A 16 -14.61 -12.36 26.73
N THR A 17 -15.41 -13.34 26.31
CA THR A 17 -15.11 -14.14 25.11
C THR A 17 -15.60 -13.53 23.80
N PHE A 18 -16.34 -12.42 23.82
CA PHE A 18 -16.87 -11.78 22.61
C PHE A 18 -16.02 -10.62 22.06
N CYS A 19 -14.82 -10.36 22.60
CA CYS A 19 -14.00 -9.22 22.19
C CYS A 19 -12.69 -9.55 21.46
N PHE A 20 -12.45 -10.78 21.09
CA PHE A 20 -11.35 -11.10 20.17
C PHE A 20 -11.97 -11.45 18.81
N ALA A 21 -12.23 -10.43 17.98
CA ALA A 21 -12.30 -10.67 16.55
C ALA A 21 -10.96 -11.27 16.16
N ASP A 22 -10.94 -12.52 15.69
CA ASP A 22 -9.73 -13.18 15.19
C ASP A 22 -9.10 -12.29 14.11
N GLU A 23 -7.97 -11.66 14.44
CA GLU A 23 -7.18 -10.94 13.44
C GLU A 23 -6.73 -11.93 12.39
N LYS A 24 -7.01 -11.67 11.12
CA LYS A 24 -6.62 -12.53 9.99
C LYS A 24 -5.09 -12.74 9.97
N PHE A 25 -4.34 -11.70 10.33
CA PHE A 25 -2.89 -11.71 10.39
C PHE A 25 -2.42 -11.22 11.76
N SER A 26 -1.64 -12.04 12.44
CA SER A 26 -1.02 -11.69 13.73
C SER A 26 0.34 -11.03 13.55
N SER A 27 0.97 -11.21 12.38
CA SER A 27 2.31 -10.70 12.12
C SER A 27 2.65 -10.65 10.64
N PHE A 28 3.61 -9.79 10.30
CA PHE A 28 4.23 -9.70 9.00
C PHE A 28 4.82 -11.05 8.48
N ARG A 29 5.24 -11.95 9.38
CA ARG A 29 5.78 -13.27 8.98
C ARG A 29 4.78 -14.11 8.18
N GLU A 30 3.49 -13.89 8.39
CA GLU A 30 2.43 -14.57 7.64
C GLU A 30 2.35 -14.06 6.22
N LEU A 31 2.47 -12.74 6.02
CA LEU A 31 2.51 -12.14 4.68
C LEU A 31 3.75 -12.59 3.88
N LYS A 32 4.89 -12.83 4.55
CA LYS A 32 6.08 -13.36 3.89
C LYS A 32 5.89 -14.77 3.31
N LYS A 33 4.98 -15.56 3.87
CA LYS A 33 4.70 -16.93 3.39
C LYS A 33 3.82 -16.96 2.15
N ILE A 34 3.13 -15.86 1.84
CA ILE A 34 2.33 -15.74 0.61
C ILE A 34 3.29 -15.82 -0.58
N SER A 35 2.91 -16.56 -1.62
CA SER A 35 3.68 -16.69 -2.86
C SER A 35 3.74 -15.36 -3.61
N ASN A 36 4.74 -15.19 -4.47
CA ASN A 36 4.74 -14.09 -5.43
C ASN A 36 3.58 -14.24 -6.42
N GLY A 37 3.10 -13.11 -6.96
CA GLY A 37 1.91 -12.99 -7.78
C GLY A 37 0.69 -12.55 -6.99
N MET A 38 -0.48 -12.57 -7.62
CA MET A 38 -1.75 -12.15 -7.04
C MET A 38 -2.32 -13.23 -6.11
N SER A 39 -2.62 -12.84 -4.89
CA SER A 39 -3.19 -13.72 -3.85
C SER A 39 -4.48 -13.14 -3.30
N ILE A 40 -5.47 -14.00 -3.06
CA ILE A 40 -6.74 -13.60 -2.43
C ILE A 40 -6.53 -13.59 -0.91
N ILE A 41 -6.74 -12.42 -0.30
CA ILE A 41 -6.74 -12.26 1.15
C ILE A 41 -8.14 -12.48 1.71
N HIS A 42 -9.15 -11.85 1.10
CA HIS A 42 -10.54 -11.94 1.52
C HIS A 42 -11.47 -11.69 0.34
N THR A 43 -12.61 -12.38 0.30
CA THR A 43 -13.70 -12.14 -0.65
C THR A 43 -15.02 -12.03 0.09
N SER A 44 -15.89 -11.17 -0.41
CA SER A 44 -17.23 -10.89 0.12
C SER A 44 -18.17 -10.47 -1.00
N ASP A 45 -19.38 -10.06 -0.65
CA ASP A 45 -20.36 -9.49 -1.58
C ASP A 45 -20.16 -7.99 -1.85
N SER A 46 -19.08 -7.41 -1.33
CA SER A 46 -18.72 -6.00 -1.56
C SER A 46 -18.56 -5.72 -3.05
N LYS A 47 -18.99 -4.53 -3.47
CA LYS A 47 -18.79 -4.01 -4.83
C LYS A 47 -17.44 -3.34 -5.03
N VAL A 48 -16.63 -3.28 -3.97
CA VAL A 48 -15.29 -2.68 -3.99
C VAL A 48 -14.25 -3.78 -3.80
N GLY A 49 -13.20 -3.73 -4.63
CA GLY A 49 -12.00 -4.57 -4.51
C GLY A 49 -10.76 -3.72 -4.24
N ILE A 50 -9.97 -4.11 -3.25
CA ILE A 50 -8.68 -3.50 -2.93
C ILE A 50 -7.56 -4.43 -3.39
N VAL A 51 -6.68 -3.93 -4.26
CA VAL A 51 -5.45 -4.64 -4.67
C VAL A 51 -4.25 -3.94 -4.03
N ALA A 52 -3.63 -4.62 -3.09
CA ALA A 52 -2.51 -4.13 -2.31
C ALA A 52 -1.17 -4.49 -2.97
N ILE A 53 -0.25 -3.52 -3.08
CA ILE A 53 1.11 -3.72 -3.58
C ILE A 53 2.09 -3.26 -2.51
N HIS A 54 2.97 -4.18 -2.06
CA HIS A 54 3.90 -3.88 -0.98
C HIS A 54 5.08 -2.99 -1.43
N GLY A 55 5.72 -2.35 -0.46
CA GLY A 55 6.93 -1.59 -0.65
C GLY A 55 8.20 -2.44 -0.62
N PHE A 56 9.28 -1.83 -0.15
CA PHE A 56 10.58 -2.46 -0.02
C PHE A 56 10.62 -3.40 1.20
N TYR A 57 10.96 -4.69 1.00
CA TYR A 57 10.96 -5.71 2.04
C TYR A 57 12.30 -6.46 2.19
N PRO A 58 13.38 -5.81 2.61
CA PRO A 58 14.63 -6.52 2.84
C PRO A 58 14.50 -7.52 4.00
N ALA A 59 15.07 -8.71 3.82
CA ALA A 59 14.94 -9.82 4.76
C ALA A 59 15.38 -9.50 6.20
N TYR A 60 16.30 -8.57 6.36
CA TYR A 60 16.88 -8.14 7.64
C TYR A 60 16.11 -6.99 8.32
N TRP A 61 15.11 -6.44 7.67
CA TRP A 61 14.38 -5.30 8.20
C TRP A 61 13.31 -5.76 9.19
N ILE A 62 13.58 -5.55 10.48
CA ILE A 62 12.69 -5.98 11.57
C ILE A 62 11.53 -4.98 11.78
N GLY A 63 11.71 -3.71 11.39
CA GLY A 63 10.76 -2.62 11.67
C GLY A 63 9.58 -2.48 10.71
N ILE A 64 9.52 -3.28 9.63
CA ILE A 64 8.41 -3.24 8.65
C ILE A 64 7.29 -4.22 9.03
N HIS A 65 7.18 -4.53 10.29
CA HIS A 65 6.28 -5.58 10.78
C HIS A 65 4.82 -5.36 10.42
N HIS A 66 4.44 -4.16 10.05
CA HIS A 66 3.04 -3.77 10.10
C HIS A 66 2.50 -3.11 8.83
N GLU A 67 3.30 -2.98 7.74
CA GLU A 67 2.88 -2.22 6.57
C GLU A 67 1.46 -2.63 6.12
N TRP A 68 1.24 -3.90 5.77
CA TRP A 68 -0.07 -4.38 5.31
C TRP A 68 -0.84 -5.20 6.35
N VAL A 69 -0.26 -5.57 7.49
CA VAL A 69 -0.96 -6.40 8.51
C VAL A 69 -2.19 -5.69 9.05
N GLN A 70 -2.02 -4.47 9.54
CA GLN A 70 -3.12 -3.68 10.10
C GLN A 70 -4.17 -3.29 9.04
N PRO A 71 -3.77 -2.80 7.82
CA PRO A 71 -4.70 -2.59 6.72
C PRO A 71 -5.52 -3.83 6.36
N PHE A 72 -4.90 -4.99 6.21
CA PHE A 72 -5.63 -6.22 5.88
C PHE A 72 -6.62 -6.64 6.95
N ASN A 73 -6.23 -6.58 8.23
CA ASN A 73 -7.15 -6.88 9.32
C ASN A 73 -8.37 -5.94 9.31
N TYR A 74 -8.16 -4.65 9.03
CA TYR A 74 -9.24 -3.69 8.88
C TYR A 74 -10.15 -4.02 7.69
N LEU A 75 -9.58 -4.28 6.51
CA LEU A 75 -10.34 -4.60 5.29
C LEU A 75 -11.17 -5.88 5.46
N VAL A 76 -10.58 -6.94 6.01
CA VAL A 76 -11.26 -8.20 6.28
C VAL A 76 -12.40 -8.01 7.27
N LYS A 77 -12.17 -7.27 8.36
CA LYS A 77 -13.22 -6.97 9.37
C LYS A 77 -14.40 -6.20 8.77
N ASN A 78 -14.16 -5.38 7.75
CA ASN A 78 -15.20 -4.59 7.07
C ASN A 78 -15.72 -5.26 5.80
N GLU A 79 -15.46 -6.57 5.62
CA GLU A 79 -15.97 -7.37 4.50
C GLU A 79 -15.65 -6.75 3.12
N ILE A 80 -14.43 -6.21 2.94
CA ILE A 80 -13.97 -5.65 1.66
C ILE A 80 -13.19 -6.72 0.90
N ASN A 81 -13.51 -6.93 -0.38
CA ASN A 81 -12.72 -7.79 -1.24
C ASN A 81 -11.27 -7.31 -1.28
N THR A 82 -10.34 -8.15 -0.88
CA THR A 82 -8.94 -7.77 -0.66
C THR A 82 -8.02 -8.77 -1.33
N PHE A 83 -7.12 -8.26 -2.13
CA PHE A 83 -6.13 -9.00 -2.89
C PHE A 83 -4.75 -8.44 -2.61
N PHE A 84 -3.73 -9.27 -2.69
CA PHE A 84 -2.35 -8.88 -2.42
C PHE A 84 -1.45 -9.32 -3.55
N TYR A 85 -0.83 -8.36 -4.23
CA TYR A 85 0.20 -8.62 -5.21
C TYR A 85 1.58 -8.56 -4.55
N LYS A 86 2.22 -9.72 -4.47
CA LYS A 86 3.56 -9.87 -3.92
C LYS A 86 4.58 -10.12 -5.02
N TYR A 87 5.71 -9.44 -4.96
CA TYR A 87 6.76 -9.54 -5.97
C TYR A 87 8.14 -9.58 -5.31
N ASP A 88 9.18 -9.96 -6.05
CA ASP A 88 10.55 -9.78 -5.57
C ASP A 88 10.92 -8.29 -5.66
N TRP A 89 11.07 -7.65 -4.50
CA TRP A 89 11.43 -6.24 -4.42
C TRP A 89 12.80 -5.90 -5.06
N ASN A 90 13.62 -6.91 -5.45
CA ASN A 90 14.85 -6.72 -6.21
C ASN A 90 14.62 -6.57 -7.71
N ASP A 91 13.45 -6.94 -8.20
CA ASP A 91 13.10 -6.80 -9.61
C ASP A 91 12.88 -5.33 -9.99
N CYS A 92 13.00 -5.04 -11.27
CA CYS A 92 12.75 -3.70 -11.81
C CYS A 92 11.27 -3.35 -11.69
N PRO A 93 10.91 -2.21 -11.10
CA PRO A 93 9.50 -1.83 -10.93
C PRO A 93 8.69 -1.81 -12.24
N SER A 94 9.31 -1.48 -13.37
CA SER A 94 8.66 -1.51 -14.69
C SER A 94 8.28 -2.94 -15.10
N SER A 95 9.20 -3.91 -14.97
CA SER A 95 8.92 -5.31 -15.28
C SER A 95 7.88 -5.90 -14.32
N VAL A 96 7.98 -5.56 -13.02
CA VAL A 96 6.96 -5.95 -12.03
C VAL A 96 5.58 -5.40 -12.39
N ALA A 97 5.52 -4.18 -12.92
CA ALA A 97 4.26 -3.56 -13.33
C ALA A 97 3.64 -4.20 -14.57
N GLU A 98 4.45 -4.71 -15.50
CA GLU A 98 3.98 -5.48 -16.65
C GLU A 98 3.29 -6.78 -16.21
N ASP A 99 3.97 -7.56 -15.36
CA ASP A 99 3.40 -8.80 -14.80
C ASP A 99 2.14 -8.51 -13.96
N PHE A 100 2.19 -7.44 -13.14
CA PHE A 100 1.06 -7.00 -12.36
C PHE A 100 -0.16 -6.66 -13.22
N ASN A 101 0.02 -5.96 -14.35
CA ASN A 101 -1.09 -5.60 -15.25
C ASN A 101 -1.78 -6.84 -15.84
N VAL A 102 -1.00 -7.87 -16.19
CA VAL A 102 -1.56 -9.14 -16.66
C VAL A 102 -2.42 -9.78 -15.58
N GLU A 103 -1.88 -9.90 -14.36
CA GLU A 103 -2.59 -10.53 -13.24
C GLU A 103 -3.79 -9.68 -12.74
N LEU A 104 -3.71 -8.34 -12.84
CA LEU A 104 -4.83 -7.45 -12.50
C LEU A 104 -6.00 -7.62 -13.47
N ASN A 105 -5.74 -7.70 -14.77
CA ASN A 105 -6.78 -7.94 -15.76
C ASN A 105 -7.46 -9.29 -15.54
N ASP A 106 -6.67 -10.34 -15.34
CA ASP A 106 -7.16 -11.68 -15.00
C ASP A 106 -8.02 -11.69 -13.73
N LEU A 107 -7.63 -10.89 -12.72
CA LEU A 107 -8.37 -10.75 -11.47
C LEU A 107 -9.72 -10.08 -11.70
N ILE A 108 -9.74 -8.99 -12.45
CA ILE A 108 -10.97 -8.23 -12.78
C ILE A 108 -11.95 -9.14 -13.53
N ASP A 109 -11.48 -9.89 -14.52
CA ASP A 109 -12.30 -10.81 -15.28
C ASP A 109 -12.90 -11.94 -14.43
N LYS A 110 -12.18 -12.40 -13.42
CA LYS A 110 -12.63 -13.45 -12.49
C LYS A 110 -13.63 -12.94 -11.45
N HIS A 111 -13.70 -11.64 -11.24
CA HIS A 111 -14.56 -11.01 -10.22
C HIS A 111 -15.52 -9.96 -10.82
N PRO A 112 -16.40 -10.33 -11.76
CA PRO A 112 -17.28 -9.40 -12.47
C PRO A 112 -18.34 -8.75 -11.56
N ASN A 113 -18.47 -9.20 -10.34
CA ASN A 113 -19.35 -8.63 -9.32
C ASN A 113 -18.74 -7.41 -8.61
N ILE A 114 -17.45 -7.13 -8.81
CA ILE A 114 -16.77 -5.96 -8.25
C ILE A 114 -16.86 -4.83 -9.26
N ASP A 115 -17.54 -3.74 -8.87
CA ASP A 115 -17.81 -2.61 -9.74
C ASP A 115 -16.70 -1.54 -9.70
N GLN A 116 -15.93 -1.48 -8.60
CA GLN A 116 -14.85 -0.51 -8.40
C GLN A 116 -13.60 -1.17 -7.83
N TRP A 117 -12.48 -0.89 -8.45
CA TRP A 117 -11.18 -1.37 -8.03
C TRP A 117 -10.28 -0.25 -7.51
N GLN A 118 -9.68 -0.47 -6.35
CA GLN A 118 -8.68 0.41 -5.75
C GLN A 118 -7.33 -0.29 -5.76
N VAL A 119 -6.43 0.10 -6.62
CA VAL A 119 -5.05 -0.38 -6.64
C VAL A 119 -4.23 0.50 -5.73
N VAL A 120 -3.67 -0.04 -4.65
CA VAL A 120 -2.98 0.71 -3.61
C VAL A 120 -1.54 0.24 -3.49
N GLY A 121 -0.59 1.09 -3.86
CA GLY A 121 0.83 0.83 -3.72
C GLY A 121 1.46 1.71 -2.64
N HIS A 122 2.17 1.08 -1.68
CA HIS A 122 2.88 1.79 -0.63
C HIS A 122 4.37 1.90 -0.95
N SER A 123 4.96 3.09 -0.73
CA SER A 123 6.39 3.31 -0.91
C SER A 123 6.85 2.88 -2.31
N MET A 124 7.76 1.92 -2.44
CA MET A 124 8.19 1.36 -3.72
C MET A 124 7.04 0.66 -4.48
N GLY A 125 6.05 0.10 -3.78
CA GLY A 125 4.84 -0.43 -4.43
C GLY A 125 4.06 0.64 -5.18
N GLY A 126 4.10 1.89 -4.72
CA GLY A 126 3.55 3.01 -5.46
C GLY A 126 4.32 3.34 -6.76
N THR A 127 5.62 3.07 -6.81
CA THR A 127 6.39 3.15 -8.06
C THR A 127 5.92 2.09 -9.06
N VAL A 128 5.62 0.87 -8.59
CA VAL A 128 5.00 -0.18 -9.44
C VAL A 128 3.64 0.29 -9.95
N VAL A 129 2.81 0.91 -9.10
CA VAL A 129 1.52 1.51 -9.52
C VAL A 129 1.72 2.53 -10.64
N LEU A 130 2.70 3.42 -10.54
CA LEU A 130 2.96 4.44 -11.56
C LEU A 130 3.37 3.82 -12.91
N PHE A 131 4.25 2.82 -12.91
CA PHE A 131 4.59 2.08 -14.14
C PHE A 131 3.41 1.28 -14.69
N SER A 132 2.58 0.73 -13.80
CA SER A 132 1.34 0.06 -14.21
C SER A 132 0.41 1.01 -14.98
N ILE A 133 0.19 2.23 -14.47
CA ILE A 133 -0.67 3.22 -15.15
C ILE A 133 -0.08 3.63 -16.51
N LEU A 134 1.25 3.77 -16.62
CA LEU A 134 1.90 4.14 -17.89
C LEU A 134 1.61 3.13 -19.00
N ASN A 135 1.52 1.85 -18.64
CA ASN A 135 1.43 0.72 -19.55
C ASN A 135 0.01 0.13 -19.63
N SER A 136 -0.96 0.66 -18.84
CA SER A 136 -2.35 0.19 -18.86
C SER A 136 -3.23 1.01 -19.78
N GLU A 137 -4.27 0.37 -20.31
CA GLU A 137 -5.37 1.04 -20.96
C GLU A 137 -6.23 1.80 -19.93
N PHE A 138 -6.98 2.80 -20.42
CA PHE A 138 -7.91 3.52 -19.56
C PHE A 138 -9.04 2.61 -19.11
N ASN A 139 -9.27 2.56 -17.79
CA ASN A 139 -10.41 1.89 -17.17
C ASN A 139 -10.99 2.79 -16.08
N GLU A 140 -12.20 3.29 -16.28
CA GLU A 140 -12.86 4.22 -15.34
C GLU A 140 -13.18 3.57 -13.99
N ASN A 141 -13.26 2.26 -13.93
CA ASN A 141 -13.55 1.50 -12.71
C ASN A 141 -12.32 1.27 -11.83
N ILE A 142 -11.12 1.64 -12.31
CA ILE A 142 -9.89 1.51 -11.54
C ILE A 142 -9.42 2.87 -11.04
N ILE A 143 -9.23 2.97 -9.73
CA ILE A 143 -8.57 4.11 -9.09
C ILE A 143 -7.21 3.65 -8.56
N TYR A 144 -6.18 4.31 -9.00
CA TYR A 144 -4.82 4.02 -8.57
C TYR A 144 -4.43 4.95 -7.42
N ASN A 145 -3.81 4.38 -6.39
CA ASN A 145 -3.42 5.09 -5.19
C ASN A 145 -1.93 4.85 -4.92
N THR A 146 -1.16 5.91 -4.78
CA THR A 146 0.23 5.87 -4.32
C THR A 146 0.29 6.44 -2.91
N VAL A 147 0.84 5.68 -1.97
CA VAL A 147 0.93 6.07 -0.56
C VAL A 147 2.39 6.17 -0.14
N ALA A 148 2.80 7.31 0.39
CA ALA A 148 4.18 7.58 0.81
C ALA A 148 5.23 7.21 -0.25
N THR A 149 4.92 7.46 -1.52
CA THR A 149 5.75 7.11 -2.68
C THR A 149 6.59 8.30 -3.10
N ALA A 150 7.91 8.11 -3.18
CA ALA A 150 8.81 9.10 -3.72
C ALA A 150 8.57 9.25 -5.23
N LEU A 151 8.16 10.43 -5.67
CA LEU A 151 7.99 10.77 -7.08
C LEU A 151 9.25 11.40 -7.68
N HIS A 152 10.15 11.85 -6.82
CA HIS A 152 11.39 12.50 -7.18
C HIS A 152 12.51 11.98 -6.26
N MET A 153 13.65 11.72 -6.87
CA MET A 153 14.87 11.32 -6.17
C MET A 153 16.05 12.12 -6.72
N ASP A 154 16.48 13.13 -5.97
CA ASP A 154 17.71 13.83 -6.26
C ASP A 154 18.91 13.00 -5.79
N ILE A 155 19.40 12.14 -6.68
CA ILE A 155 20.41 11.14 -6.36
C ILE A 155 21.71 11.77 -5.82
N ASP A 156 22.03 13.01 -6.21
CA ASP A 156 23.22 13.71 -5.77
C ASP A 156 23.11 14.19 -4.32
N LYS A 157 21.90 14.37 -3.82
CA LYS A 157 21.61 14.77 -2.44
C LYS A 157 21.31 13.59 -1.50
N VAL A 158 21.27 12.37 -2.03
CA VAL A 158 21.08 11.17 -1.22
C VAL A 158 22.40 10.77 -0.55
N PRO A 159 22.41 10.34 0.74
CA PRO A 159 23.63 9.85 1.39
C PRO A 159 24.32 8.77 0.56
N MET A 160 25.66 8.83 0.48
CA MET A 160 26.48 7.99 -0.40
C MET A 160 26.20 6.48 -0.26
N THR A 161 25.95 5.98 0.95
CA THR A 161 25.61 4.58 1.19
C THR A 161 24.28 4.18 0.56
N THR A 162 23.27 5.06 0.64
CA THR A 162 21.96 4.87 0.03
C THR A 162 22.06 5.02 -1.49
N ARG A 163 22.83 6.03 -1.97
CA ARG A 163 23.10 6.26 -3.38
C ARG A 163 23.68 5.02 -4.05
N MET A 164 24.74 4.45 -3.51
CA MET A 164 25.37 3.23 -4.05
C MET A 164 24.39 2.05 -4.13
N SER A 165 23.50 1.91 -3.16
CA SER A 165 22.47 0.86 -3.17
C SER A 165 21.43 1.09 -4.25
N ILE A 166 21.00 2.35 -4.43
CA ILE A 166 20.03 2.75 -5.46
C ILE A 166 20.65 2.60 -6.85
N GLU A 167 21.85 3.15 -7.08
CA GLU A 167 22.55 3.07 -8.36
C GLU A 167 22.78 1.61 -8.78
N LYS A 168 23.30 0.78 -7.89
CA LYS A 168 23.54 -0.64 -8.16
C LYS A 168 22.25 -1.39 -8.52
N ARG A 169 21.14 -1.01 -7.92
CA ARG A 169 19.84 -1.63 -8.16
C ARG A 169 19.25 -1.18 -9.49
N PHE A 170 19.24 0.12 -9.76
CA PHE A 170 18.63 0.69 -10.95
C PHE A 170 19.54 0.66 -12.19
N GLU A 171 20.85 0.38 -12.03
CA GLU A 171 21.77 0.18 -13.15
C GLU A 171 21.31 -0.91 -14.12
N LYS A 172 20.58 -1.90 -13.61
CA LYS A 172 20.05 -3.02 -14.41
C LYS A 172 18.64 -2.78 -14.95
N CYS A 173 17.97 -1.72 -14.49
CA CYS A 173 16.59 -1.45 -14.89
C CYS A 173 16.58 -0.52 -16.11
N PRO A 174 15.85 -0.88 -17.18
CA PRO A 174 15.74 -0.07 -18.39
C PRO A 174 15.08 1.29 -18.11
N ASP A 175 14.16 1.32 -17.13
CA ASP A 175 13.41 2.49 -16.74
C ASP A 175 13.83 2.94 -15.34
N ASN A 176 13.85 4.25 -15.16
CA ASN A 176 14.15 4.89 -13.88
C ASN A 176 13.05 5.91 -13.55
N LEU A 177 13.18 6.62 -12.42
CA LEU A 177 12.20 7.62 -12.00
C LEU A 177 12.00 8.76 -13.01
N ASN A 178 12.97 9.02 -13.90
CA ASN A 178 12.84 10.00 -14.98
C ASN A 178 11.83 9.56 -16.06
N SER A 179 11.48 8.27 -16.10
CA SER A 179 10.42 7.76 -17.00
C SER A 179 9.07 8.44 -16.75
N PHE A 180 8.88 9.05 -15.57
CA PHE A 180 7.66 9.78 -15.22
C PHE A 180 7.66 11.26 -15.61
N ASP A 181 8.76 11.82 -16.16
CA ASP A 181 8.85 13.25 -16.49
C ASP A 181 7.73 13.70 -17.44
N GLY A 182 7.34 12.83 -18.38
CA GLY A 182 6.19 13.07 -19.23
C GLY A 182 4.86 13.09 -18.49
N ALA A 183 4.71 12.29 -17.46
CA ALA A 183 3.49 12.19 -16.67
C ALA A 183 3.29 13.42 -15.76
N PHE A 184 4.36 14.03 -15.26
CA PHE A 184 4.25 15.28 -14.47
C PHE A 184 3.57 16.40 -15.26
N SER A 185 3.83 16.50 -16.56
CA SER A 185 3.28 17.57 -17.40
C SER A 185 1.97 17.19 -18.11
N LYS A 186 1.81 15.94 -18.53
CA LYS A 186 0.65 15.48 -19.31
C LYS A 186 -0.45 14.86 -18.43
N GLY A 187 -0.08 14.28 -17.31
CA GLY A 187 -0.96 13.46 -16.47
C GLY A 187 -1.21 12.07 -17.05
N PHE A 188 -1.96 11.28 -16.30
CA PHE A 188 -2.48 9.99 -16.74
C PHE A 188 -3.93 10.10 -17.19
N LYS A 189 -4.40 9.17 -18.01
CA LYS A 189 -5.82 9.03 -18.35
C LYS A 189 -6.60 8.38 -17.21
N ASN A 190 -5.99 7.43 -16.51
CA ASN A 190 -6.55 6.75 -15.36
C ASN A 190 -6.57 7.67 -14.14
N LYS A 191 -7.54 7.45 -13.24
CA LYS A 191 -7.63 8.19 -11.97
C LYS A 191 -6.46 7.82 -11.06
N LEU A 192 -5.73 8.82 -10.58
CA LEU A 192 -4.62 8.67 -9.64
C LEU A 192 -4.84 9.55 -8.42
N VAL A 193 -4.70 8.96 -7.24
CA VAL A 193 -4.65 9.65 -5.95
C VAL A 193 -3.26 9.48 -5.34
N GLN A 194 -2.64 10.59 -4.95
CA GLN A 194 -1.33 10.62 -4.32
C GLN A 194 -1.51 10.98 -2.83
N TRP A 195 -1.28 10.00 -1.95
CA TRP A 195 -1.32 10.17 -0.50
C TRP A 195 0.09 10.47 0.00
N ARG A 196 0.31 11.71 0.44
CA ARG A 196 1.64 12.22 0.76
C ARG A 196 1.83 12.43 2.25
N ASN A 197 3.01 12.08 2.74
CA ASN A 197 3.45 12.42 4.08
C ASN A 197 4.08 13.82 4.12
N ILE A 198 4.10 14.43 5.30
CA ILE A 198 5.02 15.53 5.58
C ILE A 198 6.42 14.91 5.71
N LYS A 199 7.36 15.35 4.87
CA LYS A 199 8.72 14.80 4.77
C LYS A 199 9.42 14.70 6.13
N GLU A 200 9.30 15.73 6.96
CA GLU A 200 9.93 15.83 8.28
C GLU A 200 9.49 14.72 9.24
N PHE A 201 8.29 14.18 9.04
CA PHE A 201 7.74 13.08 9.83
C PHE A 201 7.93 11.71 9.18
N ASP A 202 8.36 11.68 7.92
CA ASP A 202 8.63 10.45 7.22
C ASP A 202 10.00 9.88 7.60
N SER A 203 10.02 8.68 8.19
CA SER A 203 11.24 8.04 8.68
C SER A 203 12.24 7.71 7.57
N GLN A 204 11.78 7.56 6.34
CA GLN A 204 12.63 7.27 5.18
C GLN A 204 13.32 8.53 4.66
N PHE A 205 12.59 9.66 4.62
CA PHE A 205 13.00 10.84 3.87
C PHE A 205 13.37 12.07 4.72
N LYS A 206 13.07 12.07 6.02
CA LYS A 206 13.29 13.22 6.92
C LYS A 206 14.72 13.77 6.96
N LYS A 207 15.69 12.95 6.55
CA LYS A 207 17.12 13.33 6.53
C LYS A 207 17.61 13.84 5.18
N TYR A 208 16.75 13.84 4.15
CA TYR A 208 17.14 14.30 2.80
C TYR A 208 16.98 15.82 2.71
N ASP A 209 17.88 16.44 1.95
CA ASP A 209 17.88 17.88 1.71
C ASP A 209 16.85 18.32 0.65
N PHE A 210 16.06 17.38 0.14
CA PHE A 210 14.96 17.62 -0.80
C PHE A 210 13.70 16.92 -0.31
N ASP A 211 12.53 17.36 -0.82
CA ASP A 211 11.27 16.68 -0.54
C ASP A 211 10.94 15.72 -1.70
N PRO A 212 10.89 14.39 -1.45
CA PRO A 212 10.55 13.40 -2.47
C PRO A 212 9.09 13.48 -2.92
N TYR A 213 8.25 14.25 -2.22
CA TYR A 213 6.82 14.44 -2.47
C TYR A 213 6.50 15.77 -3.16
N ASP A 214 7.48 16.63 -3.45
CA ASP A 214 7.27 17.99 -3.97
C ASP A 214 6.71 18.03 -5.40
N LYS A 215 6.91 16.98 -6.19
CA LYS A 215 6.38 16.89 -7.55
C LYS A 215 4.94 16.37 -7.56
N GLU A 216 4.13 16.97 -8.42
CA GLU A 216 2.74 16.59 -8.63
C GLU A 216 2.54 16.10 -10.06
N ILE A 217 1.82 14.97 -10.20
CA ILE A 217 1.39 14.47 -11.50
C ILE A 217 0.13 15.21 -11.90
N LYS A 218 0.15 15.84 -13.05
CA LYS A 218 -1.00 16.61 -13.57
C LYS A 218 -2.26 15.75 -13.62
N ASN A 219 -3.38 16.33 -13.24
CA ASN A 219 -4.70 15.71 -13.16
C ASN A 219 -4.83 14.59 -12.10
N SER A 220 -3.85 14.41 -11.23
CA SER A 220 -4.02 13.56 -10.06
C SER A 220 -4.68 14.32 -8.91
N ILE A 221 -5.26 13.57 -7.99
CA ILE A 221 -5.72 14.11 -6.71
C ILE A 221 -4.57 13.97 -5.71
N VAL A 222 -4.18 15.06 -5.07
CA VAL A 222 -3.15 15.04 -4.02
C VAL A 222 -3.81 15.19 -2.66
N VAL A 223 -3.57 14.22 -1.79
CA VAL A 223 -3.99 14.24 -0.39
C VAL A 223 -2.76 14.33 0.48
N GLN A 224 -2.58 15.46 1.14
CA GLN A 224 -1.50 15.66 2.11
C GLN A 224 -2.00 15.25 3.49
N PHE A 225 -1.35 14.26 4.08
CA PHE A 225 -1.61 13.90 5.47
C PHE A 225 -1.16 15.00 6.44
N PRO A 226 -1.86 15.19 7.56
CA PRO A 226 -1.36 15.99 8.68
C PRO A 226 -0.19 15.27 9.36
N ASP A 227 0.45 15.95 10.32
CA ASP A 227 1.51 15.37 11.16
C ASP A 227 1.03 14.23 12.06
N SER A 228 -0.26 14.26 12.42
CA SER A 228 -0.91 13.26 13.27
C SER A 228 -2.39 13.11 12.95
N LEU A 229 -2.90 11.90 13.09
CA LEU A 229 -4.32 11.54 12.99
C LEU A 229 -4.72 10.70 14.20
N ASN A 230 -5.85 11.04 14.82
CA ASN A 230 -6.37 10.36 16.01
C ASN A 230 -5.36 10.22 17.17
N GLY A 231 -4.44 11.19 17.30
CA GLY A 231 -3.38 11.19 18.31
C GLY A 231 -2.16 10.33 17.96
N GLU A 232 -2.16 9.69 16.79
CA GLU A 232 -1.03 8.92 16.28
C GLU A 232 -0.28 9.72 15.21
N ARG A 233 1.05 9.67 15.26
CA ARG A 233 1.90 10.33 14.27
C ARG A 233 1.76 9.64 12.91
N VAL A 234 1.51 10.42 11.85
CA VAL A 234 1.52 9.93 10.48
C VAL A 234 2.98 9.91 9.98
N GLY A 235 3.50 8.71 9.81
CA GLY A 235 4.84 8.45 9.30
C GLY A 235 4.82 7.53 8.10
N HIS A 236 6.00 7.12 7.61
CA HIS A 236 6.11 6.33 6.38
C HIS A 236 5.20 5.10 6.35
N THR A 237 5.19 4.32 7.41
CA THR A 237 4.43 3.06 7.49
C THR A 237 2.98 3.28 7.90
N SER A 238 2.72 4.17 8.87
CA SER A 238 1.36 4.39 9.39
C SER A 238 0.44 5.10 8.39
N SER A 239 1.00 5.89 7.46
CA SER A 239 0.21 6.54 6.40
C SER A 239 -0.58 5.57 5.54
N LEU A 240 -0.07 4.35 5.34
CA LEU A 240 -0.79 3.33 4.59
C LEU A 240 -2.11 2.96 5.25
N TYR A 241 -2.10 2.73 6.57
CA TYR A 241 -3.33 2.42 7.29
C TYR A 241 -4.34 3.58 7.22
N PHE A 242 -3.88 4.81 7.39
CA PHE A 242 -4.74 5.99 7.27
C PHE A 242 -5.29 6.17 5.85
N ALA A 243 -4.47 5.92 4.81
CA ALA A 243 -4.96 5.94 3.43
C ALA A 243 -6.06 4.90 3.21
N ILE A 244 -5.91 3.68 3.72
CA ILE A 244 -6.92 2.63 3.60
C ILE A 244 -8.22 3.02 4.30
N LEU A 245 -8.17 3.66 5.48
CA LEU A 245 -9.37 4.16 6.15
C LEU A 245 -10.14 5.16 5.27
N GLU A 246 -9.45 6.06 4.60
CA GLU A 246 -10.07 7.07 3.73
C GLU A 246 -10.56 6.50 2.39
N ILE A 247 -9.87 5.49 1.84
CA ILE A 247 -10.22 4.86 0.56
C ILE A 247 -11.53 4.07 0.65
N VAL A 248 -11.84 3.48 1.81
CA VAL A 248 -13.00 2.59 1.97
C VAL A 248 -14.19 3.25 2.67
N ASN A 249 -14.05 4.50 3.17
CA ASN A 249 -15.15 5.29 3.74
C ASN A 249 -15.77 6.21 2.70
#